data_94563a892c7dd6b2cb4c42d3137edaab
#
_entry.id   94563a892c7dd6b2cb4c42d3137edaab
#
_cell.length_a   1.000
_cell.length_b   1.000
_cell.length_c   1.000
_cell.angle_alpha   90.00
_cell.angle_beta   90.00
_cell.angle_gamma   90.00
#
_symmetry.space_group_name_H-M   'P 1'
#
loop_
_entity.id
_entity.type
_entity.pdbx_description
1 polymer ?
#
loop_
_entity_poly.entity_id
_entity_poly.type
_entity_poly.pdbx_seq_one_letter_code
_entity_poly.pdbx_strand_id
1 'polypeptide(L)'
;MKTVDFQRLPLEAGDTVLDLGCGEGRHVISAYVEGDIHAVGVDLSLDDLKITRDRFEGFAEPDNQAKSFGLSTASALALPFADNTFDKVICSEVLEHIPDYHGALREIERVLKPGGLFCASVPRRWPEKICWALSDAYYNVPGGHLRIFRSDELRGEIEYLGFTHYARHWAHALHVPFWWLKCLFWRTQDSNWLVKQYHRLLVWDMMKSPALTRILEKSMNPIMGKSVVMYFRKEAAS
;
A
#
# COMPACT_ATOMS: atom_id res chain seq x y z
N MET A 1 -9.53 5.29 1.46
CA MET A 1 -9.77 4.06 0.67
C MET A 1 -8.69 3.06 1.02
N LYS A 2 -9.04 1.83 1.45
CA LYS A 2 -8.08 0.83 1.92
C LYS A 2 -7.64 -0.07 0.76
N THR A 3 -6.33 -0.26 0.55
CA THR A 3 -5.79 -1.25 -0.38
C THR A 3 -5.66 -2.60 0.32
N VAL A 4 -5.21 -2.58 1.57
CA VAL A 4 -5.07 -3.77 2.42
C VAL A 4 -6.43 -4.22 2.95
N ASP A 5 -6.69 -5.51 2.85
CA ASP A 5 -7.88 -6.17 3.43
C ASP A 5 -7.48 -6.84 4.76
N PHE A 6 -7.91 -6.26 5.88
CA PHE A 6 -7.60 -6.80 7.21
C PHE A 6 -8.33 -8.11 7.55
N GLN A 7 -9.30 -8.56 6.73
CA GLN A 7 -9.80 -9.93 6.83
C GLN A 7 -8.78 -10.96 6.33
N ARG A 8 -7.88 -10.53 5.41
CA ARG A 8 -6.78 -11.35 4.87
C ARG A 8 -5.46 -11.11 5.60
N LEU A 9 -5.30 -9.97 6.25
CA LEU A 9 -4.22 -9.64 7.16
C LEU A 9 -4.82 -9.44 8.56
N PRO A 10 -5.27 -10.51 9.24
CA PRO A 10 -5.91 -10.37 10.54
C PRO A 10 -4.98 -9.74 11.56
N LEU A 11 -5.49 -8.76 12.30
CA LEU A 11 -4.78 -8.09 13.39
C LEU A 11 -5.20 -8.72 14.72
N GLU A 12 -4.23 -9.13 15.51
CA GLU A 12 -4.44 -9.68 16.83
C GLU A 12 -4.06 -8.64 17.89
N ALA A 13 -4.73 -8.66 19.04
CA ALA A 13 -4.41 -7.73 20.12
C ALA A 13 -2.95 -7.90 20.57
N GLY A 14 -2.22 -6.78 20.65
CA GLY A 14 -0.79 -6.75 20.97
C GLY A 14 0.15 -6.95 19.78
N ASP A 15 -0.35 -7.17 18.55
CA ASP A 15 0.50 -7.20 17.35
C ASP A 15 1.30 -5.91 17.18
N THR A 16 2.54 -6.04 16.77
CA THR A 16 3.35 -4.92 16.28
C THR A 16 3.32 -4.93 14.74
N VAL A 17 2.76 -3.86 14.16
CA VAL A 17 2.50 -3.76 12.72
C VAL A 17 3.34 -2.65 12.10
N LEU A 18 4.14 -2.98 11.08
CA LEU A 18 4.89 -2.03 10.29
C LEU A 18 4.13 -1.69 8.99
N ASP A 19 3.96 -0.41 8.70
CA ASP A 19 3.59 0.11 7.38
C ASP A 19 4.83 0.75 6.75
N LEU A 20 5.47 0.03 5.83
CA LEU A 20 6.69 0.44 5.16
C LEU A 20 6.36 1.24 3.89
N GLY A 21 6.84 2.48 3.81
CA GLY A 21 6.42 3.46 2.82
C GLY A 21 5.01 3.96 3.12
N CYS A 22 4.77 4.35 4.38
CA CYS A 22 3.43 4.68 4.85
C CYS A 22 2.86 5.97 4.23
N GLY A 23 3.71 6.80 3.60
CA GLY A 23 3.32 8.07 3.00
C GLY A 23 2.52 8.92 3.99
N GLU A 24 1.35 9.37 3.56
CA GLU A 24 0.43 10.18 4.36
C GLU A 24 -0.45 9.34 5.34
N GLY A 25 -0.04 8.12 5.71
CA GLY A 25 -0.58 7.36 6.84
C GLY A 25 -1.78 6.46 6.57
N ARG A 26 -2.11 6.18 5.30
CA ARG A 26 -3.34 5.44 4.94
C ARG A 26 -3.48 4.10 5.67
N HIS A 27 -2.46 3.26 5.64
CA HIS A 27 -2.54 1.91 6.18
C HIS A 27 -2.16 1.86 7.66
N VAL A 28 -1.15 2.62 8.08
CA VAL A 28 -0.74 2.66 9.49
C VAL A 28 -1.87 3.18 10.39
N ILE A 29 -2.57 4.25 9.98
CA ILE A 29 -3.74 4.77 10.72
C ILE A 29 -4.90 3.77 10.65
N SER A 30 -5.15 3.17 9.47
CA SER A 30 -6.22 2.17 9.34
C SER A 30 -5.97 0.94 10.20
N ALA A 31 -4.72 0.45 10.31
CA ALA A 31 -4.36 -0.67 11.17
C ALA A 31 -4.59 -0.31 12.66
N TYR A 32 -4.14 0.87 13.08
CA TYR A 32 -4.36 1.37 14.44
C TYR A 32 -5.86 1.44 14.82
N VAL A 33 -6.70 1.90 13.89
CA VAL A 33 -8.16 1.99 14.13
C VAL A 33 -8.82 0.63 14.16
N GLU A 34 -8.32 -0.34 13.39
CA GLU A 34 -8.92 -1.67 13.23
C GLU A 34 -8.69 -2.61 14.42
N GLY A 35 -7.59 -2.43 15.20
CA GLY A 35 -7.23 -3.34 16.30
C GLY A 35 -6.45 -2.70 17.44
N ASP A 36 -6.39 -3.40 18.57
CA ASP A 36 -5.55 -3.04 19.73
C ASP A 36 -4.11 -3.47 19.46
N ILE A 37 -3.37 -2.67 18.69
CA ILE A 37 -2.04 -2.99 18.16
C ILE A 37 -1.03 -1.86 18.39
N HIS A 38 0.24 -2.17 18.20
CA HIS A 38 1.33 -1.21 18.12
C HIS A 38 1.63 -0.90 16.64
N ALA A 39 1.12 0.22 16.13
CA ALA A 39 1.27 0.62 14.73
C ALA A 39 2.51 1.48 14.52
N VAL A 40 3.36 1.10 13.58
CA VAL A 40 4.60 1.82 13.23
C VAL A 40 4.57 2.15 11.74
N GLY A 41 4.67 3.44 11.41
CA GLY A 41 4.82 3.92 10.03
C GLY A 41 6.26 4.33 9.74
N VAL A 42 6.78 3.89 8.59
CA VAL A 42 8.11 4.28 8.11
C VAL A 42 7.99 4.86 6.70
N ASP A 43 8.62 6.01 6.49
CA ASP A 43 8.75 6.62 5.16
C ASP A 43 10.08 7.38 5.03
N LEU A 44 10.54 7.63 3.79
CA LEU A 44 11.66 8.51 3.52
C LEU A 44 11.28 9.99 3.61
N SER A 45 10.02 10.31 3.31
CA SER A 45 9.49 11.68 3.26
C SER A 45 9.09 12.15 4.67
N LEU A 46 9.90 13.01 5.25
CA LEU A 46 9.56 13.67 6.53
C LEU A 46 8.26 14.49 6.43
N ASP A 47 7.99 15.07 5.25
CA ASP A 47 6.79 15.89 5.06
C ASP A 47 5.52 15.03 5.03
N ASP A 48 5.56 13.84 4.40
CA ASP A 48 4.46 12.89 4.45
C ASP A 48 4.23 12.37 5.88
N LEU A 49 5.31 12.15 6.65
CA LEU A 49 5.19 11.75 8.06
C LEU A 49 4.58 12.84 8.94
N LYS A 50 4.83 14.14 8.66
CA LYS A 50 4.14 15.25 9.33
C LYS A 50 2.64 15.22 9.04
N ILE A 51 2.26 15.05 7.76
CA ILE A 51 0.85 14.91 7.34
C ILE A 51 0.21 13.69 8.03
N THR A 52 0.93 12.58 8.11
CA THR A 52 0.47 11.37 8.80
C THR A 52 0.21 11.65 10.27
N ARG A 53 1.10 12.38 10.96
CA ARG A 53 0.94 12.76 12.37
C ARG A 53 -0.29 13.63 12.57
N ASP A 54 -0.44 14.68 11.77
CA ASP A 54 -1.57 15.61 11.86
C ASP A 54 -2.91 14.87 11.62
N ARG A 55 -2.94 13.94 10.65
CA ARG A 55 -4.14 13.11 10.40
C ARG A 55 -4.42 12.14 11.53
N PHE A 56 -3.39 11.60 12.16
CA PHE A 56 -3.54 10.63 13.24
C PHE A 56 -4.15 11.25 14.50
N GLU A 57 -3.95 12.54 14.78
CA GLU A 57 -4.50 13.23 15.96
C GLU A 57 -6.02 13.01 16.11
N GLY A 58 -6.76 12.94 14.99
CA GLY A 58 -8.20 12.67 14.98
C GLY A 58 -8.61 11.22 15.31
N PHE A 59 -7.66 10.30 15.42
CA PHE A 59 -7.87 8.88 15.69
C PHE A 59 -7.18 8.40 16.96
N ALA A 60 -6.39 9.26 17.62
CA ALA A 60 -5.61 8.90 18.79
C ALA A 60 -6.54 8.49 19.95
N GLU A 61 -6.21 7.40 20.61
CA GLU A 61 -6.88 6.88 21.80
C GLU A 61 -5.86 6.89 22.98
N PRO A 62 -5.53 8.06 23.57
CA PRO A 62 -4.43 8.20 24.53
C PRO A 62 -4.67 7.41 25.82
N ASP A 63 -5.91 7.14 26.18
CA ASP A 63 -6.27 6.37 27.38
C ASP A 63 -6.22 4.84 27.14
N ASN A 64 -6.10 4.39 25.89
CA ASN A 64 -6.02 2.96 25.55
C ASN A 64 -4.56 2.48 25.61
N GLN A 65 -4.16 1.91 26.74
CA GLN A 65 -2.81 1.36 26.97
C GLN A 65 -2.47 0.15 26.08
N ALA A 66 -3.45 -0.47 25.41
CA ALA A 66 -3.23 -1.60 24.51
C ALA A 66 -2.77 -1.17 23.12
N LYS A 67 -2.75 0.15 22.84
CA LYS A 67 -2.37 0.71 21.54
C LYS A 67 -1.16 1.62 21.64
N SER A 68 -0.35 1.64 20.59
CA SER A 68 0.63 2.71 20.40
C SER A 68 0.75 3.07 18.91
N PHE A 69 1.19 4.29 18.65
CA PHE A 69 1.43 4.78 17.30
C PHE A 69 2.80 5.44 17.23
N GLY A 70 3.63 5.01 16.28
CA GLY A 70 4.97 5.54 16.08
C GLY A 70 5.26 5.83 14.61
N LEU A 71 6.07 6.87 14.36
CA LEU A 71 6.54 7.22 13.01
C LEU A 71 8.07 7.34 13.03
N SER A 72 8.72 6.84 11.97
CA SER A 72 10.17 6.93 11.81
C SER A 72 10.54 7.26 10.37
N THR A 73 11.48 8.18 10.19
CA THR A 73 12.09 8.43 8.89
C THR A 73 13.23 7.44 8.69
N ALA A 74 13.07 6.50 7.73
CA ALA A 74 14.10 5.52 7.41
C ALA A 74 13.99 5.02 5.97
N SER A 75 15.10 4.49 5.45
CA SER A 75 15.14 3.80 4.17
C SER A 75 14.61 2.37 4.32
N ALA A 76 13.82 1.92 3.33
CA ALA A 76 13.42 0.51 3.23
C ALA A 76 14.60 -0.46 3.05
N LEU A 77 15.78 0.05 2.71
CA LEU A 77 17.02 -0.73 2.54
C LEU A 77 17.83 -0.86 3.84
N ALA A 78 17.45 -0.16 4.91
CA ALA A 78 18.14 -0.16 6.21
C ALA A 78 17.15 0.26 7.28
N LEU A 79 16.29 -0.66 7.70
CA LEU A 79 15.27 -0.41 8.72
C LEU A 79 15.91 -0.36 10.12
N PRO A 80 15.61 0.68 10.95
CA PRO A 80 16.22 0.86 12.26
C PRO A 80 15.56 -0.02 13.33
N PHE A 81 15.27 -1.26 12.99
CA PHE A 81 14.63 -2.24 13.87
C PHE A 81 15.46 -3.52 13.95
N ALA A 82 15.38 -4.19 15.08
CA ALA A 82 15.99 -5.49 15.26
C ALA A 82 15.31 -6.56 14.39
N ASP A 83 15.98 -7.68 14.19
CA ASP A 83 15.40 -8.86 13.54
C ASP A 83 14.19 -9.35 14.30
N ASN A 84 13.21 -9.86 13.57
CA ASN A 84 12.00 -10.48 14.15
C ASN A 84 11.24 -9.54 15.12
N THR A 85 11.11 -8.26 14.77
CA THR A 85 10.42 -7.25 15.60
C THR A 85 8.91 -7.24 15.36
N PHE A 86 8.47 -7.38 14.11
CA PHE A 86 7.08 -7.15 13.70
C PHE A 86 6.30 -8.45 13.52
N ASP A 87 5.04 -8.46 13.96
CA ASP A 87 4.10 -9.54 13.70
C ASP A 87 3.52 -9.45 12.29
N LYS A 88 3.34 -8.21 11.80
CA LYS A 88 2.79 -7.93 10.47
C LYS A 88 3.60 -6.82 9.80
N VAL A 89 3.81 -6.95 8.48
CA VAL A 89 4.39 -5.90 7.64
C VAL A 89 3.46 -5.61 6.46
N ILE A 90 3.20 -4.34 6.22
CA ILE A 90 2.50 -3.81 5.05
C ILE A 90 3.54 -3.07 4.22
N CYS A 91 3.60 -3.34 2.90
CA CYS A 91 4.38 -2.59 1.93
C CYS A 91 3.49 -2.40 0.67
N SER A 92 2.83 -1.26 0.59
CA SER A 92 1.75 -1.04 -0.36
C SER A 92 2.06 0.08 -1.33
N GLU A 93 2.22 -0.23 -2.62
CA GLU A 93 2.58 0.71 -3.69
C GLU A 93 3.93 1.41 -3.40
N VAL A 94 4.96 0.65 -3.08
CA VAL A 94 6.28 1.14 -2.69
C VAL A 94 7.41 0.48 -3.48
N LEU A 95 7.36 -0.84 -3.69
CA LEU A 95 8.45 -1.60 -4.31
C LEU A 95 8.77 -1.15 -5.74
N GLU A 96 7.79 -0.63 -6.48
CA GLU A 96 7.95 -0.08 -7.81
C GLU A 96 8.80 1.19 -7.87
N HIS A 97 8.96 1.88 -6.74
CA HIS A 97 9.75 3.11 -6.61
C HIS A 97 11.18 2.85 -6.11
N ILE A 98 11.46 1.68 -5.54
CA ILE A 98 12.77 1.37 -4.94
C ILE A 98 13.70 0.76 -5.99
N PRO A 99 14.87 1.36 -6.31
CA PRO A 99 15.82 0.77 -7.26
C PRO A 99 16.24 -0.65 -6.88
N ASP A 100 16.69 -0.87 -5.64
CA ASP A 100 17.00 -2.19 -5.07
C ASP A 100 15.83 -2.71 -4.22
N TYR A 101 14.71 -3.07 -4.86
CA TYR A 101 13.57 -3.66 -4.15
C TYR A 101 13.87 -5.03 -3.53
N HIS A 102 14.87 -5.76 -4.04
CA HIS A 102 15.32 -7.01 -3.42
C HIS A 102 15.97 -6.74 -2.05
N GLY A 103 16.71 -5.63 -1.91
CA GLY A 103 17.21 -5.17 -0.61
C GLY A 103 16.08 -4.87 0.36
N ALA A 104 15.03 -4.18 -0.11
CA ALA A 104 13.85 -3.91 0.71
C ALA A 104 13.11 -5.20 1.12
N LEU A 105 12.97 -6.18 0.20
CA LEU A 105 12.37 -7.48 0.54
C LEU A 105 13.19 -8.25 1.59
N ARG A 106 14.52 -8.19 1.54
CA ARG A 106 15.38 -8.78 2.58
C ARG A 106 15.22 -8.09 3.93
N GLU A 107 15.09 -6.77 3.96
CA GLU A 107 14.81 -6.03 5.20
C GLU A 107 13.42 -6.38 5.77
N ILE A 108 12.40 -6.49 4.92
CA ILE A 108 11.07 -6.97 5.32
C ILE A 108 11.17 -8.37 5.93
N GLU A 109 11.89 -9.28 5.27
CA GLU A 109 12.11 -10.62 5.78
C GLU A 109 12.82 -10.59 7.14
N ARG A 110 13.89 -9.79 7.28
CA ARG A 110 14.67 -9.68 8.51
C ARG A 110 13.83 -9.19 9.70
N VAL A 111 13.05 -8.13 9.52
CA VAL A 111 12.31 -7.52 10.63
C VAL A 111 11.01 -8.23 10.97
N LEU A 112 10.47 -9.06 10.09
CA LEU A 112 9.25 -9.81 10.32
C LEU A 112 9.56 -11.09 11.13
N LYS A 113 8.76 -11.35 12.16
CA LYS A 113 8.85 -12.57 12.98
C LYS A 113 8.61 -13.82 12.14
N PRO A 114 9.23 -14.98 12.49
CA PRO A 114 8.81 -16.28 11.96
C PRO A 114 7.30 -16.49 12.20
N GLY A 115 6.58 -16.97 11.17
CA GLY A 115 5.12 -17.10 11.21
C GLY A 115 4.35 -15.79 11.02
N GLY A 116 5.03 -14.64 11.01
CA GLY A 116 4.44 -13.32 10.78
C GLY A 116 3.86 -13.16 9.36
N LEU A 117 3.00 -12.15 9.18
CA LEU A 117 2.30 -11.94 7.92
C LEU A 117 2.83 -10.71 7.18
N PHE A 118 2.98 -10.85 5.88
CA PHE A 118 3.42 -9.79 4.97
C PHE A 118 2.35 -9.52 3.92
N CYS A 119 1.98 -8.24 3.75
CA CYS A 119 1.11 -7.77 2.68
C CYS A 119 1.90 -6.87 1.73
N ALA A 120 2.02 -7.29 0.47
CA ALA A 120 2.61 -6.50 -0.60
C ALA A 120 1.55 -6.06 -1.60
N SER A 121 1.54 -4.80 -2.03
CA SER A 121 0.80 -4.39 -3.21
C SER A 121 1.66 -3.62 -4.19
N VAL A 122 1.37 -3.83 -5.48
CA VAL A 122 2.00 -3.12 -6.59
C VAL A 122 0.96 -2.81 -7.67
N PRO A 123 1.20 -1.82 -8.54
CA PRO A 123 0.32 -1.54 -9.67
C PRO A 123 0.15 -2.78 -10.55
N ARG A 124 -1.10 -3.04 -10.94
CA ARG A 124 -1.41 -4.15 -11.85
C ARG A 124 -0.86 -3.86 -13.24
N ARG A 125 -0.18 -4.84 -13.81
CA ARG A 125 0.62 -4.71 -15.04
C ARG A 125 -0.14 -4.11 -16.22
N TRP A 126 -1.33 -4.61 -16.57
CA TRP A 126 -2.00 -4.18 -17.79
C TRP A 126 -2.60 -2.76 -17.71
N PRO A 127 -3.26 -2.31 -16.59
CA PRO A 127 -3.70 -0.92 -16.48
C PRO A 127 -2.53 0.06 -16.45
N GLU A 128 -1.43 -0.33 -15.79
CA GLU A 128 -0.22 0.47 -15.69
C GLU A 128 0.49 0.64 -17.04
N LYS A 129 0.56 -0.42 -17.85
CA LYS A 129 1.08 -0.34 -19.21
C LYS A 129 0.31 0.64 -20.09
N ILE A 130 -1.00 0.78 -19.90
CA ILE A 130 -1.80 1.77 -20.62
C ILE A 130 -1.42 3.18 -20.18
N CYS A 131 -1.24 3.43 -18.87
CA CYS A 131 -0.74 4.74 -18.39
C CYS A 131 0.61 5.09 -19.04
N TRP A 132 1.54 4.14 -19.07
CA TRP A 132 2.86 4.34 -19.68
C TRP A 132 2.77 4.59 -21.20
N ALA A 133 1.88 3.90 -21.90
CA ALA A 133 1.65 4.11 -23.33
C ALA A 133 0.97 5.45 -23.64
N LEU A 134 0.18 6.00 -22.71
CA LEU A 134 -0.51 7.28 -22.88
C LEU A 134 0.36 8.48 -22.54
N SER A 135 1.34 8.34 -21.64
CA SER A 135 2.16 9.46 -21.18
C SER A 135 3.53 9.04 -20.66
N ASP A 136 4.58 9.37 -21.40
CA ASP A 136 5.96 9.21 -20.93
C ASP A 136 6.25 10.06 -19.69
N ALA A 137 5.60 11.22 -19.57
CA ALA A 137 5.74 12.10 -18.42
C ALA A 137 5.18 11.48 -17.13
N TYR A 138 4.27 10.51 -17.20
CA TYR A 138 3.67 9.86 -16.05
C TYR A 138 4.70 9.09 -15.21
N TYR A 139 5.63 8.38 -15.82
CA TYR A 139 6.65 7.59 -15.11
C TYR A 139 8.02 8.30 -15.02
N ASN A 140 8.25 9.36 -15.84
CA ASN A 140 9.50 10.12 -15.82
C ASN A 140 9.50 11.28 -14.80
N VAL A 141 8.51 11.37 -13.90
CA VAL A 141 8.51 12.34 -12.81
C VAL A 141 9.41 11.88 -11.65
N PRO A 142 9.99 12.80 -10.86
CA PRO A 142 10.64 12.42 -9.61
C PRO A 142 9.71 11.58 -8.72
N GLY A 143 10.17 10.41 -8.27
CA GLY A 143 9.34 9.47 -7.52
C GLY A 143 8.34 8.67 -8.37
N GLY A 144 8.43 8.71 -9.70
CA GLY A 144 7.63 7.88 -10.60
C GLY A 144 7.97 6.39 -10.51
N HIS A 145 7.17 5.55 -11.15
CA HIS A 145 7.38 4.10 -11.16
C HIS A 145 8.61 3.73 -11.99
N LEU A 146 9.60 3.11 -11.38
CA LEU A 146 10.82 2.65 -12.06
C LEU A 146 10.57 1.37 -12.87
N ARG A 147 9.51 0.62 -12.54
CA ARG A 147 9.18 -0.66 -13.17
C ARG A 147 7.70 -1.01 -13.07
N ILE A 148 7.30 -1.92 -13.93
CA ILE A 148 5.97 -2.57 -13.89
C ILE A 148 6.18 -4.03 -13.53
N PHE A 149 5.78 -4.43 -12.34
CA PHE A 149 5.91 -5.82 -11.90
C PHE A 149 5.00 -6.78 -12.65
N ARG A 150 5.48 -8.00 -12.84
CA ARG A 150 4.64 -9.16 -13.08
C ARG A 150 4.37 -9.81 -11.73
N SER A 151 3.10 -9.86 -11.34
CA SER A 151 2.72 -10.33 -10.00
C SER A 151 3.21 -11.74 -9.68
N ASP A 152 3.27 -12.62 -10.70
CA ASP A 152 3.73 -13.99 -10.51
C ASP A 152 5.25 -14.08 -10.32
N GLU A 153 6.02 -13.20 -10.99
CA GLU A 153 7.47 -13.09 -10.78
C GLU A 153 7.77 -12.54 -9.38
N LEU A 154 7.16 -11.40 -9.00
CA LEU A 154 7.33 -10.82 -7.67
C LEU A 154 6.91 -11.82 -6.57
N ARG A 155 5.82 -12.57 -6.78
CA ARG A 155 5.43 -13.63 -5.84
C ARG A 155 6.53 -14.67 -5.68
N GLY A 156 7.09 -15.18 -6.79
CA GLY A 156 8.16 -16.17 -6.73
C GLY A 156 9.43 -15.67 -6.04
N GLU A 157 9.76 -14.38 -6.21
CA GLU A 157 10.90 -13.74 -5.53
C GLU A 157 10.66 -13.61 -4.01
N ILE A 158 9.43 -13.28 -3.60
CA ILE A 158 9.07 -13.24 -2.18
C ILE A 158 9.06 -14.66 -1.59
N GLU A 159 8.51 -15.64 -2.31
CA GLU A 159 8.52 -17.05 -1.88
C GLU A 159 9.96 -17.60 -1.75
N TYR A 160 10.88 -17.19 -2.62
CA TYR A 160 12.30 -17.56 -2.54
C TYR A 160 12.99 -17.06 -1.25
N LEU A 161 12.47 -16.02 -0.62
CA LEU A 161 12.95 -15.50 0.67
C LEU A 161 12.34 -16.23 1.89
N GLY A 162 11.68 -17.37 1.71
CA GLY A 162 11.08 -18.14 2.81
C GLY A 162 9.68 -17.68 3.21
N PHE A 163 8.94 -17.16 2.25
CA PHE A 163 7.53 -16.83 2.45
C PHE A 163 6.62 -17.81 1.72
N THR A 164 5.45 -18.08 2.27
CA THR A 164 4.39 -18.83 1.60
C THR A 164 3.23 -17.89 1.26
N HIS A 165 2.91 -17.77 -0.03
CA HIS A 165 1.73 -17.02 -0.50
C HIS A 165 0.44 -17.74 -0.12
N TYR A 166 -0.52 -17.04 0.51
CA TYR A 166 -1.78 -17.65 0.91
C TYR A 166 -3.04 -16.97 0.39
N ALA A 167 -2.97 -15.70 -0.04
CA ALA A 167 -4.12 -14.99 -0.58
C ALA A 167 -3.71 -13.85 -1.51
N ARG A 168 -4.59 -13.51 -2.45
CA ARG A 168 -4.50 -12.29 -3.25
C ARG A 168 -5.87 -11.71 -3.56
N HIS A 169 -5.90 -10.41 -3.85
CA HIS A 169 -7.05 -9.73 -4.43
C HIS A 169 -6.60 -8.56 -5.29
N TRP A 170 -7.56 -7.91 -5.94
CA TRP A 170 -7.35 -6.69 -6.72
C TRP A 170 -8.16 -5.56 -6.11
N ALA A 171 -7.66 -4.34 -6.24
CA ALA A 171 -8.29 -3.16 -5.65
C ALA A 171 -8.31 -1.99 -6.64
N HIS A 172 -9.23 -1.05 -6.38
CA HIS A 172 -9.26 0.26 -7.02
C HIS A 172 -9.61 0.25 -8.51
N ALA A 173 -10.56 -0.60 -8.93
CA ALA A 173 -11.02 -0.65 -10.31
C ALA A 173 -11.58 0.69 -10.81
N LEU A 174 -12.33 1.40 -9.97
CA LEU A 174 -12.88 2.72 -10.31
C LEU A 174 -11.81 3.81 -10.51
N HIS A 175 -10.57 3.58 -10.03
CA HIS A 175 -9.48 4.52 -10.22
C HIS A 175 -8.75 4.37 -11.55
N VAL A 176 -8.90 3.23 -12.22
CA VAL A 176 -8.20 2.95 -13.47
C VAL A 176 -8.58 3.94 -14.57
N PRO A 177 -9.88 4.20 -14.88
CA PRO A 177 -10.25 5.19 -15.89
C PRO A 177 -9.78 6.62 -15.54
N PHE A 178 -9.74 6.96 -14.24
CA PHE A 178 -9.21 8.26 -13.82
C PHE A 178 -7.75 8.44 -14.18
N TRP A 179 -6.92 7.43 -13.90
CA TRP A 179 -5.50 7.48 -14.22
C TRP A 179 -5.25 7.49 -15.74
N TRP A 180 -6.04 6.76 -16.52
CA TRP A 180 -5.97 6.82 -17.99
C TRP A 180 -6.33 8.20 -18.52
N LEU A 181 -7.39 8.82 -17.99
CA LEU A 181 -7.75 10.20 -18.34
C LEU A 181 -6.64 11.20 -17.95
N LYS A 182 -6.05 11.05 -16.76
CA LYS A 182 -4.92 11.88 -16.33
C LYS A 182 -3.73 11.73 -17.29
N CYS A 183 -3.37 10.51 -17.65
CA CYS A 183 -2.27 10.25 -18.58
C CYS A 183 -2.58 10.81 -19.97
N LEU A 184 -3.79 10.59 -20.49
CA LEU A 184 -4.22 11.11 -21.79
C LEU A 184 -4.16 12.64 -21.87
N PHE A 185 -4.55 13.32 -20.80
CA PHE A 185 -4.56 14.77 -20.68
C PHE A 185 -3.44 15.32 -19.81
N TRP A 186 -2.29 14.65 -19.74
CA TRP A 186 -1.20 14.96 -18.80
C TRP A 186 -0.85 16.45 -18.72
N ARG A 187 -0.71 17.12 -19.88
CA ARG A 187 -0.35 18.54 -19.95
C ARG A 187 -1.45 19.49 -19.48
N THR A 188 -2.69 19.04 -19.49
CA THR A 188 -3.88 19.83 -19.16
C THR A 188 -4.71 19.23 -18.04
N GLN A 189 -4.20 18.21 -17.35
CA GLN A 189 -4.94 17.43 -16.35
C GLN A 189 -5.62 18.29 -15.28
N ASP A 190 -4.96 19.38 -14.86
CA ASP A 190 -5.45 20.27 -13.81
C ASP A 190 -6.56 21.22 -14.29
N SER A 191 -6.68 21.45 -15.61
CA SER A 191 -7.71 22.28 -16.22
C SER A 191 -8.80 21.48 -16.93
N ASN A 192 -8.52 20.22 -17.32
CA ASN A 192 -9.42 19.40 -18.11
C ASN A 192 -10.71 19.05 -17.36
N TRP A 193 -11.85 19.33 -17.98
CA TRP A 193 -13.16 19.14 -17.40
C TRP A 193 -13.45 17.66 -17.07
N LEU A 194 -13.13 16.72 -17.97
CA LEU A 194 -13.38 15.29 -17.76
C LEU A 194 -12.59 14.77 -16.57
N VAL A 195 -11.30 15.12 -16.45
CA VAL A 195 -10.45 14.74 -15.31
C VAL A 195 -11.04 15.27 -14.01
N LYS A 196 -11.48 16.56 -13.99
CA LYS A 196 -12.08 17.18 -12.81
C LYS A 196 -13.41 16.51 -12.41
N GLN A 197 -14.30 16.20 -13.37
CA GLN A 197 -15.57 15.55 -13.04
C GLN A 197 -15.33 14.12 -12.53
N TYR A 198 -14.42 13.36 -13.16
CA TYR A 198 -14.13 12.02 -12.67
C TYR A 198 -13.48 12.07 -11.27
N HIS A 199 -12.57 13.01 -11.02
CA HIS A 199 -12.00 13.23 -9.69
C HIS A 199 -13.10 13.52 -8.64
N ARG A 200 -14.07 14.40 -8.96
CA ARG A 200 -15.21 14.68 -8.08
C ARG A 200 -16.03 13.42 -7.79
N LEU A 201 -16.23 12.57 -8.79
CA LEU A 201 -16.91 11.28 -8.60
C LEU A 201 -16.16 10.39 -7.60
N LEU A 202 -14.84 10.28 -7.73
CA LEU A 202 -14.01 9.47 -6.82
C LEU A 202 -13.99 10.05 -5.40
N VAL A 203 -13.90 11.37 -5.26
CA VAL A 203 -14.00 12.04 -3.94
C VAL A 203 -15.37 11.80 -3.32
N TRP A 204 -16.45 11.94 -4.10
CA TRP A 204 -17.79 11.63 -3.62
C TRP A 204 -17.95 10.18 -3.19
N ASP A 205 -17.44 9.24 -3.99
CA ASP A 205 -17.44 7.82 -3.65
C ASP A 205 -16.68 7.56 -2.33
N MET A 206 -15.48 8.14 -2.19
CA MET A 206 -14.65 7.99 -1.01
C MET A 206 -15.32 8.56 0.26
N MET A 207 -16.01 9.69 0.15
CA MET A 207 -16.68 10.37 1.29
C MET A 207 -18.01 9.73 1.68
N LYS A 208 -18.78 9.24 0.70
CA LYS A 208 -20.13 8.73 0.92
C LYS A 208 -20.20 7.20 0.94
N SER A 209 -19.21 6.54 0.35
CA SER A 209 -19.12 5.06 0.23
C SER A 209 -20.45 4.42 -0.16
N PRO A 210 -21.13 4.87 -1.25
CA PRO A 210 -22.44 4.38 -1.60
C PRO A 210 -22.40 2.90 -1.97
N ALA A 211 -23.46 2.16 -1.64
CA ALA A 211 -23.51 0.71 -1.88
C ALA A 211 -23.32 0.35 -3.37
N LEU A 212 -23.82 1.17 -4.28
CA LEU A 212 -23.71 0.95 -5.72
C LEU A 212 -22.25 0.94 -6.19
N THR A 213 -21.46 1.94 -5.81
CA THR A 213 -20.05 2.02 -6.22
C THR A 213 -19.21 0.92 -5.58
N ARG A 214 -19.52 0.54 -4.33
CA ARG A 214 -18.87 -0.60 -3.67
C ARG A 214 -19.14 -1.93 -4.38
N ILE A 215 -20.39 -2.18 -4.79
CA ILE A 215 -20.76 -3.37 -5.57
C ILE A 215 -20.06 -3.35 -6.91
N LEU A 216 -20.08 -2.21 -7.61
CA LEU A 216 -19.43 -2.02 -8.90
C LEU A 216 -17.91 -2.25 -8.78
N GLU A 217 -17.26 -1.63 -7.81
CA GLU A 217 -15.83 -1.80 -7.58
C GLU A 217 -15.48 -3.26 -7.27
N LYS A 218 -16.22 -3.91 -6.37
CA LYS A 218 -16.01 -5.31 -6.02
C LYS A 218 -16.14 -6.24 -7.23
N SER A 219 -17.12 -6.00 -8.10
CA SER A 219 -17.34 -6.80 -9.32
C SER A 219 -16.29 -6.53 -10.41
N MET A 220 -15.78 -5.29 -10.49
CA MET A 220 -14.79 -4.88 -11.50
C MET A 220 -13.34 -5.12 -11.08
N ASN A 221 -13.04 -5.19 -9.79
CA ASN A 221 -11.68 -5.40 -9.28
C ASN A 221 -10.96 -6.61 -9.91
N PRO A 222 -11.57 -7.79 -10.08
CA PRO A 222 -10.92 -8.92 -10.75
C PRO A 222 -10.53 -8.63 -12.19
N ILE A 223 -11.30 -7.80 -12.89
CA ILE A 223 -11.12 -7.48 -14.31
C ILE A 223 -10.12 -6.34 -14.47
N MET A 224 -10.33 -5.20 -13.79
CA MET A 224 -9.58 -3.97 -14.01
C MET A 224 -9.10 -3.28 -12.72
N GLY A 225 -8.95 -4.01 -11.60
CA GLY A 225 -8.35 -3.45 -10.40
C GLY A 225 -6.99 -2.82 -10.70
N LYS A 226 -6.73 -1.62 -10.18
CA LYS A 226 -5.48 -0.87 -10.39
C LYS A 226 -4.30 -1.56 -9.73
N SER A 227 -4.53 -2.08 -8.52
CA SER A 227 -3.50 -2.72 -7.70
C SER A 227 -3.73 -4.23 -7.58
N VAL A 228 -2.66 -4.99 -7.57
CA VAL A 228 -2.66 -6.38 -7.11
C VAL A 228 -2.09 -6.41 -5.69
N VAL A 229 -2.83 -7.04 -4.78
CA VAL A 229 -2.49 -7.17 -3.38
C VAL A 229 -2.27 -8.63 -3.06
N MET A 230 -1.12 -8.96 -2.51
CA MET A 230 -0.68 -10.32 -2.21
C MET A 230 -0.36 -10.45 -0.73
N TYR A 231 -0.71 -11.58 -0.15
CA TYR A 231 -0.54 -11.88 1.27
C TYR A 231 0.33 -13.11 1.44
N PHE A 232 1.31 -12.99 2.32
CA PHE A 232 2.32 -14.00 2.56
C PHE A 232 2.45 -14.27 4.06
N ARG A 233 2.89 -15.48 4.39
CA ARG A 233 3.32 -15.87 5.73
C ARG A 233 4.81 -16.19 5.67
N LYS A 234 5.62 -15.61 6.56
CA LYS A 234 7.02 -16.00 6.74
C LYS A 234 7.06 -17.40 7.35
N GLU A 235 7.86 -18.29 6.77
CA GLU A 235 8.04 -19.65 7.30
C GLU A 235 8.61 -19.60 8.72
N ALA A 236 8.21 -20.55 9.56
CA ALA A 236 8.82 -20.72 10.86
C ALA A 236 10.28 -21.15 10.70
N ALA A 237 11.18 -20.62 11.51
CA ALA A 237 12.56 -21.14 11.54
C ALA A 237 12.50 -22.62 11.92
N SER A 238 13.02 -23.48 11.05
CA SER A 238 13.14 -24.93 11.28
C SER A 238 14.13 -25.24 12.37
#